data_18359e84463683ac48e2bda71e9492cb
#
_entry.id   18359e84463683ac48e2bda71e9492cb
#
_cell.length_a   1.000
_cell.length_b   1.000
_cell.length_c   1.000
_cell.angle_alpha   90.00
_cell.angle_beta   90.00
_cell.angle_gamma   90.00
#
_symmetry.space_group_name_H-M   'P 1'
#
loop_
_entity.id
_entity.type
_entity.pdbx_description
1 polymer ?
#
loop_
_entity_poly.entity_id
_entity_poly.type
_entity_poly.pdbx_seq_one_letter_code
_entity_poly.pdbx_strand_id
1 'polypeptide(L)'
;MKRKLLSGALALVMLAGCTAPVPDTQKLPNAGGEETRVAYVPLDDRPVNTDRVEYLAGSLGYELVMPDAEDYRTRLDEQPLGESGLKYGDRAALYEWVLEQKKSGCDRYILSLDQLLSGGLVNSRCFTGADVTLSDGTTMTEPELIESLFAALDAPENEIWVIDTVMRLAPTVGYDGNTLEDYN
;
A
#
# COMPACT_ATOMS: atom_id res chain seq x y z
N MET A 1 -47.82 -47.35 5.27
CA MET A 1 -47.89 -45.93 5.64
C MET A 1 -46.80 -45.44 6.62
N LYS A 2 -45.73 -46.18 6.89
CA LYS A 2 -44.71 -45.80 7.91
C LYS A 2 -43.41 -45.17 7.32
N ARG A 3 -43.25 -45.12 5.98
CA ARG A 3 -42.04 -44.60 5.35
C ARG A 3 -42.04 -43.08 5.04
N LYS A 4 -43.22 -42.44 5.03
CA LYS A 4 -43.32 -41.00 4.72
C LYS A 4 -43.09 -40.07 5.93
N LEU A 5 -43.15 -40.60 7.14
CA LEU A 5 -42.91 -39.80 8.36
C LEU A 5 -41.43 -39.64 8.70
N LEU A 6 -40.57 -40.56 8.23
CA LEU A 6 -39.13 -40.45 8.48
C LEU A 6 -38.42 -39.39 7.59
N SER A 7 -38.95 -39.18 6.36
CA SER A 7 -38.39 -38.16 5.46
C SER A 7 -38.65 -36.73 5.94
N GLY A 8 -39.79 -36.49 6.63
CA GLY A 8 -40.13 -35.17 7.16
C GLY A 8 -39.28 -34.77 8.37
N ALA A 9 -38.92 -35.74 9.21
CA ALA A 9 -38.10 -35.50 10.40
C ALA A 9 -36.63 -35.21 10.04
N LEU A 10 -36.11 -35.85 9.00
CA LEU A 10 -34.74 -35.63 8.55
C LEU A 10 -34.57 -34.26 7.86
N ALA A 11 -35.57 -33.78 7.16
CA ALA A 11 -35.53 -32.42 6.54
C ALA A 11 -35.62 -31.31 7.59
N LEU A 12 -36.26 -31.51 8.71
CA LEU A 12 -36.39 -30.50 9.78
C LEU A 12 -35.07 -30.35 10.57
N VAL A 13 -34.28 -31.42 10.70
CA VAL A 13 -32.96 -31.39 11.39
C VAL A 13 -31.93 -30.65 10.56
N MET A 14 -32.01 -30.68 9.22
CA MET A 14 -31.07 -29.96 8.35
C MET A 14 -31.32 -28.44 8.31
N LEU A 15 -32.55 -27.98 8.65
CA LEU A 15 -32.85 -26.54 8.73
C LEU A 15 -32.44 -25.91 10.08
N ALA A 16 -32.25 -26.71 11.11
CA ALA A 16 -31.83 -26.22 12.42
C ALA A 16 -30.31 -25.94 12.54
N GLY A 17 -29.53 -26.35 11.54
CA GLY A 17 -28.07 -26.19 11.54
C GLY A 17 -27.57 -24.78 11.16
N CYS A 18 -28.45 -23.88 10.72
CA CYS A 18 -28.07 -22.54 10.25
C CYS A 18 -28.22 -21.42 11.29
N THR A 19 -28.52 -21.76 12.54
CA THR A 19 -28.63 -20.77 13.63
C THR A 19 -27.52 -20.88 14.65
N ALA A 20 -26.29 -21.21 14.21
CA ALA A 20 -25.14 -20.95 15.07
C ALA A 20 -25.11 -19.42 15.30
N PRO A 21 -25.06 -18.93 16.54
CA PRO A 21 -24.87 -17.51 16.76
C PRO A 21 -23.59 -17.12 16.03
N VAL A 22 -23.70 -16.15 15.12
CA VAL A 22 -22.53 -15.48 14.56
C VAL A 22 -21.72 -15.05 15.77
N PRO A 23 -20.44 -15.48 15.93
CA PRO A 23 -19.63 -15.00 17.03
C PRO A 23 -19.69 -13.49 16.99
N ASP A 24 -20.00 -12.92 18.15
CA ASP A 24 -20.03 -11.45 18.31
C ASP A 24 -18.76 -10.91 17.66
N THR A 25 -18.91 -10.20 16.55
CA THR A 25 -17.77 -9.63 15.86
C THR A 25 -17.10 -8.77 16.91
N GLN A 26 -15.92 -9.22 17.37
CA GLN A 26 -15.13 -8.44 18.30
C GLN A 26 -15.10 -7.03 17.73
N LYS A 27 -15.77 -6.12 18.43
CA LYS A 27 -15.74 -4.71 18.08
C LYS A 27 -14.29 -4.33 17.98
N LEU A 28 -13.81 -4.15 16.76
CA LEU A 28 -12.45 -3.67 16.55
C LEU A 28 -12.28 -2.39 17.38
N PRO A 29 -11.15 -2.19 18.05
CA PRO A 29 -11.00 -1.16 19.08
C PRO A 29 -11.40 0.25 18.66
N ASN A 30 -11.56 0.52 17.35
CA ASN A 30 -11.85 1.84 16.79
C ASN A 30 -13.21 1.96 16.08
N ALA A 31 -14.10 0.97 16.17
CA ALA A 31 -15.43 1.10 15.61
C ALA A 31 -16.28 2.07 16.47
N GLY A 32 -16.12 3.38 16.27
CA GLY A 32 -16.98 4.40 16.88
C GLY A 32 -16.30 5.54 17.62
N GLY A 33 -15.10 5.92 17.27
CA GLY A 33 -14.48 7.17 17.68
C GLY A 33 -13.99 7.93 16.45
N GLU A 34 -13.63 9.18 16.55
CA GLU A 34 -13.16 10.06 15.46
C GLU A 34 -12.49 9.32 14.32
N GLU A 35 -12.84 9.64 13.07
CA GLU A 35 -12.29 9.01 11.88
C GLU A 35 -10.76 9.00 11.97
N THR A 36 -10.20 7.82 12.25
CA THR A 36 -8.76 7.69 12.41
C THR A 36 -8.12 7.73 11.03
N ARG A 37 -7.35 8.79 10.78
CA ARG A 37 -6.65 8.98 9.51
C ARG A 37 -5.41 8.10 9.43
N VAL A 38 -5.21 7.51 8.26
CA VAL A 38 -4.02 6.71 7.95
C VAL A 38 -3.42 7.23 6.65
N ALA A 39 -2.19 7.73 6.69
CA ALA A 39 -1.44 8.12 5.52
C ALA A 39 -0.85 6.86 4.86
N TYR A 40 -1.24 6.60 3.62
CA TYR A 40 -0.88 5.39 2.90
C TYR A 40 -0.13 5.72 1.60
N VAL A 41 1.13 5.28 1.50
CA VAL A 41 1.89 5.27 0.26
C VAL A 41 1.79 3.86 -0.34
N PRO A 42 1.05 3.67 -1.45
CA PRO A 42 0.83 2.36 -2.06
C PRO A 42 2.10 1.82 -2.73
N LEU A 43 2.16 0.50 -2.95
CA LEU A 43 3.25 -0.13 -3.68
C LEU A 43 3.30 0.29 -5.14
N ASP A 44 2.14 0.45 -5.76
CA ASP A 44 1.92 0.92 -7.13
C ASP A 44 0.43 1.26 -7.33
N ASP A 45 0.06 1.67 -8.55
CA ASP A 45 -1.27 2.13 -8.94
C ASP A 45 -2.28 1.01 -9.28
N ARG A 46 -1.93 -0.25 -9.05
CA ARG A 46 -2.87 -1.34 -9.30
C ARG A 46 -4.02 -1.34 -8.28
N PRO A 47 -5.27 -1.62 -8.71
CA PRO A 47 -6.45 -1.58 -7.83
C PRO A 47 -6.33 -2.45 -6.57
N VAL A 48 -5.51 -3.50 -6.60
CA VAL A 48 -5.25 -4.33 -5.41
C VAL A 48 -4.48 -3.57 -4.32
N ASN A 49 -3.67 -2.60 -4.70
CA ASN A 49 -2.85 -1.78 -3.82
C ASN A 49 -3.48 -0.41 -3.50
N THR A 50 -4.53 -0.03 -4.18
CA THR A 50 -5.25 1.24 -4.02
C THR A 50 -6.70 1.00 -3.60
N ASP A 51 -7.62 0.78 -4.55
CA ASP A 51 -9.07 0.67 -4.32
C ASP A 51 -9.41 -0.38 -3.25
N ARG A 52 -8.75 -1.54 -3.30
CA ARG A 52 -9.00 -2.61 -2.33
C ARG A 52 -8.61 -2.20 -0.92
N VAL A 53 -7.49 -1.49 -0.76
CA VAL A 53 -7.03 -1.03 0.55
C VAL A 53 -7.95 0.05 1.08
N GLU A 54 -8.39 0.98 0.23
CA GLU A 54 -9.36 2.01 0.57
C GLU A 54 -10.69 1.41 1.05
N TYR A 55 -11.25 0.44 0.32
CA TYR A 55 -12.46 -0.28 0.73
C TYR A 55 -12.30 -0.99 2.07
N LEU A 56 -11.15 -1.63 2.31
CA LEU A 56 -10.87 -2.31 3.57
C LEU A 56 -10.77 -1.31 4.72
N ALA A 57 -10.01 -0.24 4.54
CA ALA A 57 -9.87 0.83 5.54
C ALA A 57 -11.23 1.43 5.89
N GLY A 58 -12.02 1.83 4.90
CA GLY A 58 -13.36 2.38 5.11
C GLY A 58 -14.31 1.40 5.81
N SER A 59 -14.24 0.10 5.50
CA SER A 59 -15.04 -0.92 6.18
C SER A 59 -14.69 -1.10 7.66
N LEU A 60 -13.49 -0.71 8.05
CA LEU A 60 -12.98 -0.74 9.43
C LEU A 60 -13.14 0.60 10.15
N GLY A 61 -13.64 1.64 9.48
CA GLY A 61 -13.84 2.97 10.04
C GLY A 61 -12.58 3.84 10.04
N TYR A 62 -11.62 3.55 9.13
CA TYR A 62 -10.45 4.39 8.91
C TYR A 62 -10.67 5.30 7.71
N GLU A 63 -10.17 6.53 7.80
CA GLU A 63 -9.97 7.43 6.66
C GLU A 63 -8.59 7.16 6.07
N LEU A 64 -8.54 6.54 4.89
CA LEU A 64 -7.30 6.32 4.17
C LEU A 64 -6.99 7.55 3.32
N VAL A 65 -5.83 8.18 3.57
CA VAL A 65 -5.36 9.32 2.77
C VAL A 65 -4.18 8.84 1.93
N MET A 66 -4.25 9.08 0.63
CA MET A 66 -3.21 8.72 -0.34
C MET A 66 -2.67 9.96 -1.06
N PRO A 67 -1.41 9.92 -1.56
CA PRO A 67 -0.89 10.97 -2.43
C PRO A 67 -1.66 11.02 -3.75
N ASP A 68 -1.37 12.01 -4.59
CA ASP A 68 -1.94 12.05 -5.94
C ASP A 68 -1.54 10.79 -6.72
N ALA A 69 -2.47 10.28 -7.53
CA ALA A 69 -2.23 9.08 -8.33
C ALA A 69 -1.07 9.24 -9.32
N GLU A 70 -0.79 10.46 -9.76
CA GLU A 70 0.35 10.75 -10.65
C GLU A 70 1.69 10.52 -9.95
N ASP A 71 1.77 10.71 -8.62
CA ASP A 71 3.02 10.61 -7.85
C ASP A 71 3.45 9.14 -7.61
N TYR A 72 2.51 8.18 -7.59
CA TYR A 72 2.85 6.76 -7.38
C TYR A 72 2.59 5.87 -8.61
N ARG A 73 2.24 6.45 -9.75
CA ARG A 73 1.97 5.70 -10.98
C ARG A 73 3.25 5.23 -11.65
N THR A 74 3.24 3.97 -12.07
CA THR A 74 4.27 3.40 -12.95
C THR A 74 3.73 3.30 -14.37
N ARG A 75 4.42 3.92 -15.33
CA ARG A 75 4.06 3.92 -16.75
C ARG A 75 4.91 2.92 -17.51
N LEU A 76 4.28 1.82 -17.89
CA LEU A 76 4.92 0.70 -18.59
C LEU A 76 4.43 0.65 -20.04
N ASP A 77 5.12 -0.14 -20.85
CA ASP A 77 4.70 -0.48 -22.21
C ASP A 77 4.39 0.75 -23.08
N GLU A 78 5.33 1.70 -23.12
CA GLU A 78 5.23 2.91 -23.93
C GLU A 78 4.05 3.85 -23.57
N GLN A 79 3.49 3.71 -22.38
CA GLN A 79 2.49 4.65 -21.91
C GLN A 79 3.07 6.08 -21.86
N PRO A 80 2.27 7.10 -22.17
CA PRO A 80 2.72 8.50 -22.10
C PRO A 80 3.18 8.83 -20.68
N LEU A 81 4.28 9.54 -20.56
CA LEU A 81 4.75 10.08 -19.29
C LEU A 81 3.71 11.06 -18.72
N GLY A 82 3.63 11.16 -17.39
CA GLY A 82 2.77 12.10 -16.72
C GLY A 82 3.27 13.55 -16.84
N GLU A 83 2.63 14.44 -16.11
CA GLU A 83 3.00 15.87 -16.09
C GLU A 83 4.44 16.08 -15.56
N SER A 84 4.89 15.24 -14.62
CA SER A 84 6.27 15.26 -14.11
C SER A 84 7.32 14.79 -15.13
N GLY A 85 6.90 14.16 -16.22
CA GLY A 85 7.80 13.54 -17.19
C GLY A 85 8.48 12.27 -16.69
N LEU A 86 8.06 11.74 -15.53
CA LEU A 86 8.62 10.54 -14.92
C LEU A 86 7.91 9.28 -15.41
N LYS A 87 8.69 8.21 -15.55
CA LYS A 87 8.19 6.87 -15.88
C LYS A 87 7.71 6.13 -14.64
N TYR A 88 8.40 6.32 -13.53
CA TYR A 88 8.14 5.74 -12.22
C TYR A 88 7.60 6.79 -11.27
N GLY A 89 7.15 6.37 -10.11
CA GLY A 89 6.64 7.29 -9.10
C GLY A 89 7.62 8.40 -8.73
N ASP A 90 7.09 9.55 -8.40
CA ASP A 90 7.87 10.72 -7.98
C ASP A 90 8.26 10.61 -6.51
N ARG A 91 9.49 10.16 -6.26
CA ARG A 91 10.01 9.94 -4.91
C ARG A 91 10.08 11.22 -4.08
N ALA A 92 10.39 12.35 -4.73
CA ALA A 92 10.44 13.64 -4.05
C ALA A 92 9.05 14.09 -3.60
N ALA A 93 8.08 14.06 -4.50
CA ALA A 93 6.69 14.40 -4.20
C ALA A 93 6.12 13.51 -3.10
N LEU A 94 6.38 12.20 -3.14
CA LEU A 94 5.92 11.26 -2.13
C LEU A 94 6.55 11.51 -0.75
N TYR A 95 7.85 11.78 -0.70
CA TYR A 95 8.54 12.14 0.54
C TYR A 95 7.95 13.41 1.16
N GLU A 96 7.81 14.47 0.36
CA GLU A 96 7.25 15.74 0.80
C GLU A 96 5.79 15.60 1.24
N TRP A 97 5.01 14.78 0.53
CA TRP A 97 3.63 14.49 0.90
C TRP A 97 3.53 13.81 2.28
N VAL A 98 4.40 12.83 2.58
CA VAL A 98 4.41 12.17 3.91
C VAL A 98 4.71 13.20 5.01
N LEU A 99 5.67 14.10 4.78
CA LEU A 99 5.98 15.17 5.74
C LEU A 99 4.82 16.16 5.92
N GLU A 100 4.04 16.40 4.86
CA GLU A 100 2.84 17.23 4.93
C GLU A 100 1.73 16.54 5.74
N GLN A 101 1.53 15.23 5.58
CA GLN A 101 0.58 14.48 6.41
C GLN A 101 0.96 14.59 7.90
N LYS A 102 2.24 14.52 8.25
CA LYS A 102 2.69 14.75 9.62
C LYS A 102 2.33 16.14 10.10
N LYS A 103 2.60 17.18 9.32
CA LYS A 103 2.25 18.57 9.67
C LYS A 103 0.74 18.75 9.85
N SER A 104 -0.07 17.99 9.12
CA SER A 104 -1.54 18.01 9.25
C SER A 104 -2.08 17.19 10.42
N GLY A 105 -1.20 16.61 11.24
CA GLY A 105 -1.56 15.88 12.45
C GLY A 105 -1.89 14.40 12.24
N CYS A 106 -1.49 13.81 11.11
CA CYS A 106 -1.57 12.37 10.94
C CYS A 106 -0.51 11.68 11.80
N ASP A 107 -0.92 10.64 12.53
CA ASP A 107 -0.08 9.87 13.44
C ASP A 107 0.04 8.37 13.02
N ARG A 108 -0.63 7.98 11.94
CA ARG A 108 -0.59 6.60 11.42
C ARG A 108 -0.18 6.56 9.96
N TYR A 109 0.78 5.68 9.69
CA TYR A 109 1.42 5.60 8.38
C TYR A 109 1.54 4.15 7.94
N ILE A 110 1.22 3.89 6.67
CA ILE A 110 1.54 2.65 5.96
C ILE A 110 2.36 3.05 4.73
N LEU A 111 3.64 2.73 4.72
CA LEU A 111 4.60 3.24 3.75
C LEU A 111 5.23 2.10 2.94
N SER A 112 5.10 2.13 1.61
CA SER A 112 5.85 1.25 0.72
C SER A 112 7.26 1.80 0.47
N LEU A 113 8.29 1.06 0.87
CA LEU A 113 9.68 1.41 0.59
C LEU A 113 10.00 1.30 -0.89
N ASP A 114 9.47 0.29 -1.59
CA ASP A 114 9.64 0.19 -3.04
C ASP A 114 9.20 1.46 -3.77
N GLN A 115 8.11 2.07 -3.30
CA GLN A 115 7.60 3.29 -3.89
C GLN A 115 8.43 4.51 -3.50
N LEU A 116 8.76 4.66 -2.23
CA LEU A 116 9.50 5.81 -1.71
C LEU A 116 10.95 5.85 -2.16
N LEU A 117 11.62 4.70 -2.26
CA LEU A 117 13.05 4.63 -2.61
C LEU A 117 13.28 4.45 -4.11
N SER A 118 12.38 3.78 -4.81
CA SER A 118 12.59 3.39 -6.20
C SER A 118 11.51 3.90 -7.16
N GLY A 119 10.43 4.51 -6.66
CA GLY A 119 9.28 4.92 -7.49
C GLY A 119 8.40 3.77 -7.92
N GLY A 120 8.42 2.64 -7.21
CA GLY A 120 7.52 1.50 -7.40
C GLY A 120 8.20 0.15 -7.57
N LEU A 121 7.38 -0.91 -7.47
CA LEU A 121 7.80 -2.31 -7.48
C LEU A 121 8.70 -2.70 -8.66
N VAL A 122 8.46 -2.14 -9.83
CA VAL A 122 9.22 -2.52 -11.03
C VAL A 122 10.64 -1.97 -10.96
N ASN A 123 10.77 -0.70 -10.61
CA ASN A 123 12.07 -0.04 -10.54
C ASN A 123 12.89 -0.48 -9.31
N SER A 124 12.25 -0.92 -8.23
CA SER A 124 12.94 -1.44 -7.04
C SER A 124 13.79 -2.68 -7.31
N ARG A 125 13.58 -3.33 -8.47
CA ARG A 125 14.40 -4.46 -8.93
C ARG A 125 15.71 -4.05 -9.59
N CYS A 126 15.91 -2.76 -9.80
CA CYS A 126 17.15 -2.20 -10.36
C CYS A 126 18.02 -1.68 -9.21
N PHE A 127 19.31 -2.08 -9.20
CA PHE A 127 20.25 -1.66 -8.14
C PHE A 127 20.80 -0.24 -8.33
N THR A 128 20.35 0.49 -9.32
CA THR A 128 20.79 1.86 -9.57
C THR A 128 19.93 2.84 -8.81
N GLY A 129 20.22 3.03 -7.52
CA GLY A 129 19.65 4.14 -6.75
C GLY A 129 20.11 5.47 -7.34
N ALA A 130 19.15 6.25 -7.85
CA ALA A 130 19.44 7.63 -8.24
C ALA A 130 19.16 8.56 -7.06
N ASP A 131 19.92 9.63 -6.93
CA ASP A 131 19.65 10.67 -5.95
C ASP A 131 18.26 11.29 -6.20
N VAL A 132 17.65 11.79 -5.13
CA VAL A 132 16.35 12.46 -5.16
C VAL A 132 16.58 13.95 -4.92
N THR A 133 16.05 14.79 -5.80
CA THR A 133 16.07 16.24 -5.60
C THR A 133 14.69 16.72 -5.21
N LEU A 134 14.60 17.28 -4.01
CA LEU A 134 13.36 17.81 -3.43
C LEU A 134 12.97 19.16 -4.08
N SER A 135 11.76 19.61 -3.80
CA SER A 135 11.21 20.88 -4.35
C SER A 135 12.01 22.12 -3.93
N ASP A 136 12.70 22.07 -2.80
CA ASP A 136 13.58 23.14 -2.31
C ASP A 136 14.99 23.12 -2.92
N GLY A 137 15.28 22.15 -3.79
CA GLY A 137 16.59 21.94 -4.43
C GLY A 137 17.55 21.09 -3.62
N THR A 138 17.18 20.59 -2.45
CA THR A 138 17.99 19.64 -1.68
C THR A 138 18.09 18.33 -2.39
N THR A 139 19.30 17.80 -2.55
CA THR A 139 19.52 16.47 -3.15
C THR A 139 19.96 15.50 -2.08
N MET A 140 19.33 14.33 -2.04
CA MET A 140 19.56 13.24 -1.10
C MET A 140 19.82 11.93 -1.83
N THR A 141 20.71 11.13 -1.30
CA THR A 141 20.84 9.72 -1.66
C THR A 141 19.68 8.91 -1.07
N GLU A 142 19.44 7.67 -1.53
CA GLU A 142 18.39 6.81 -0.97
C GLU A 142 18.54 6.58 0.54
N PRO A 143 19.74 6.28 1.10
CA PRO A 143 19.91 6.17 2.54
C PRO A 143 19.58 7.46 3.29
N GLU A 144 20.02 8.62 2.79
CA GLU A 144 19.72 9.91 3.41
C GLU A 144 18.21 10.22 3.38
N LEU A 145 17.52 9.87 2.29
CA LEU A 145 16.07 10.07 2.17
C LEU A 145 15.33 9.28 3.23
N ILE A 146 15.64 7.98 3.39
CA ILE A 146 14.95 7.13 4.36
C ILE A 146 15.32 7.47 5.80
N GLU A 147 16.58 7.78 6.09
CA GLU A 147 17.00 8.24 7.42
C GLU A 147 16.30 9.53 7.81
N SER A 148 16.25 10.50 6.89
CA SER A 148 15.55 11.77 7.10
C SER A 148 14.04 11.58 7.31
N LEU A 149 13.40 10.68 6.53
CA LEU A 149 11.99 10.38 6.67
C LEU A 149 11.66 9.80 8.04
N PHE A 150 12.38 8.76 8.45
CA PHE A 150 12.13 8.12 9.75
C PHE A 150 12.52 9.03 10.91
N ALA A 151 13.59 9.81 10.80
CA ALA A 151 13.92 10.83 11.81
C ALA A 151 12.81 11.89 11.93
N ALA A 152 12.20 12.28 10.81
CA ALA A 152 11.07 13.20 10.84
C ALA A 152 9.81 12.57 11.46
N LEU A 153 9.57 11.29 11.29
CA LEU A 153 8.42 10.58 11.82
C LEU A 153 8.66 10.00 13.22
N ASP A 154 9.86 10.11 13.77
CA ASP A 154 10.21 9.59 15.11
C ASP A 154 9.51 10.41 16.19
N ALA A 155 8.33 9.92 16.61
CA ALA A 155 7.54 10.49 17.68
C ALA A 155 6.75 9.36 18.37
N PRO A 156 6.62 9.40 19.73
CA PRO A 156 5.99 8.30 20.47
C PRO A 156 4.52 8.08 20.13
N GLU A 157 3.84 9.08 19.57
CA GLU A 157 2.46 9.01 19.11
C GLU A 157 2.31 8.37 17.74
N ASN A 158 3.38 8.29 16.93
CA ASN A 158 3.30 7.79 15.58
C ASN A 158 3.32 6.26 15.53
N GLU A 159 2.41 5.71 14.73
CA GLU A 159 2.35 4.29 14.38
C GLU A 159 2.73 4.12 12.91
N ILE A 160 3.87 3.48 12.66
CA ILE A 160 4.42 3.36 11.30
C ILE A 160 4.51 1.89 10.91
N TRP A 161 3.83 1.55 9.82
CA TRP A 161 3.90 0.24 9.16
C TRP A 161 4.65 0.40 7.85
N VAL A 162 5.64 -0.45 7.65
CA VAL A 162 6.48 -0.44 6.45
C VAL A 162 6.18 -1.69 5.63
N ILE A 163 5.96 -1.48 4.34
CA ILE A 163 5.82 -2.54 3.34
C ILE A 163 7.07 -2.51 2.47
N ASP A 164 7.74 -3.64 2.38
CA ASP A 164 8.88 -3.84 1.50
C ASP A 164 8.77 -5.19 0.81
N THR A 165 9.25 -5.28 -0.42
CA THR A 165 9.20 -6.53 -1.17
C THR A 165 10.54 -7.22 -1.18
N VAL A 166 10.53 -8.50 -0.84
CA VAL A 166 11.71 -9.34 -1.03
C VAL A 166 11.88 -9.60 -2.52
N MET A 167 12.98 -9.09 -3.06
CA MET A 167 13.30 -9.27 -4.48
C MET A 167 13.54 -10.75 -4.81
N ARG A 168 12.99 -11.19 -5.95
CA ARG A 168 13.33 -12.50 -6.49
C ARG A 168 14.77 -12.50 -7.01
N LEU A 169 15.44 -13.63 -6.88
CA LEU A 169 16.82 -13.80 -7.35
C LEU A 169 16.94 -13.81 -8.89
N ALA A 170 15.85 -14.14 -9.60
CA ALA A 170 15.86 -14.18 -11.06
C ALA A 170 15.60 -12.78 -11.63
N PRO A 171 16.44 -12.30 -12.55
CA PRO A 171 16.24 -11.01 -13.21
C PRO A 171 14.97 -11.01 -14.07
N THR A 172 14.39 -9.83 -14.29
CA THR A 172 13.30 -9.64 -15.24
C THR A 172 13.91 -9.32 -16.62
N VAL A 173 14.24 -10.37 -17.36
CA VAL A 173 14.85 -10.26 -18.71
C VAL A 173 13.81 -9.78 -19.72
N GLY A 174 14.24 -8.90 -20.63
CA GLY A 174 13.39 -8.38 -21.70
C GLY A 174 12.45 -7.24 -21.29
N TYR A 175 12.50 -6.83 -20.04
CA TYR A 175 11.75 -5.69 -19.54
C TYR A 175 12.57 -4.40 -19.71
N ASP A 176 11.98 -3.36 -20.27
CA ASP A 176 12.66 -2.09 -20.56
C ASP A 176 13.93 -2.22 -21.45
N GLY A 177 14.00 -3.25 -22.27
CA GLY A 177 15.17 -3.51 -23.09
C GLY A 177 16.34 -4.16 -22.36
N ASN A 178 16.20 -4.46 -21.07
CA ASN A 178 17.23 -5.16 -20.30
C ASN A 178 17.43 -6.58 -20.84
N THR A 179 18.67 -6.98 -20.97
CA THR A 179 19.06 -8.32 -21.41
C THR A 179 19.64 -9.12 -20.23
N LEU A 180 19.82 -10.43 -20.43
CA LEU A 180 20.48 -11.25 -19.41
C LEU A 180 21.91 -10.78 -19.12
N GLU A 181 22.58 -10.15 -20.08
CA GLU A 181 23.93 -9.63 -19.95
C GLU A 181 24.00 -8.43 -19.00
N ASP A 182 22.92 -7.67 -18.86
CA ASP A 182 22.84 -6.52 -17.94
C ASP A 182 22.82 -6.93 -16.46
N TYR A 183 22.65 -8.23 -16.18
CA TYR A 183 22.55 -8.78 -14.82
C TYR A 183 23.71 -9.72 -14.43
N ASN A 184 24.69 -9.94 -15.31
CA ASN A 184 25.89 -10.76 -15.10
C ASN A 184 27.13 -9.87 -14.94
#